data_901df4a656d163b3076b136d9c9c38fc
#
_entry.id   901df4a656d163b3076b136d9c9c38fc
#
_cell.length_a   1.000
_cell.length_b   1.000
_cell.length_c   1.000
_cell.angle_alpha   90.00
_cell.angle_beta   90.00
_cell.angle_gamma   90.00
#
_symmetry.space_group_name_H-M   'P 1'
#
loop_
_entity.id
_entity.type
_entity.pdbx_description
1 polymer ?
#
loop_
_entity_poly.entity_id
_entity_poly.type
_entity_poly.pdbx_seq_one_letter_code
_entity_poly.pdbx_strand_id
1 'polypeptide(L)'
;MAAVIEDSWQTNGNFQEYVGTLTITGTYTTGGDAIDFGSNERMRVVSVSGKGYVWEWDQANQKLLMYRDNGTATAAALPQVANAADHTAASGVTFRALGQ
;
A
#
# COMPACT_ATOMS: atom_id res chain seq x y z
N MET A 1 5.75 -6.07 -3.14
CA MET A 1 5.87 -5.52 -1.77
C MET A 1 5.58 -6.58 -0.75
N ALA A 2 6.25 -6.53 0.36
CA ALA A 2 6.00 -7.46 1.47
C ALA A 2 5.65 -6.67 2.73
N ALA A 3 4.68 -7.16 3.49
CA ALA A 3 4.30 -6.57 4.77
C ALA A 3 5.14 -7.20 5.89
N VAL A 4 5.73 -6.35 6.72
CA VAL A 4 6.34 -6.76 7.98
C VAL A 4 5.32 -6.43 9.07
N ILE A 5 4.64 -7.44 9.58
CA ILE A 5 3.58 -7.27 10.58
C ILE A 5 4.23 -7.17 11.95
N GLU A 6 4.08 -6.02 12.60
CA GLU A 6 4.63 -5.78 13.93
C GLU A 6 3.63 -6.13 15.01
N ASP A 7 2.35 -5.97 14.73
CA ASP A 7 1.28 -6.28 15.66
C ASP A 7 0.01 -6.67 14.91
N SER A 8 -0.83 -7.47 15.55
CA SER A 8 -2.11 -7.89 14.99
C SER A 8 -3.10 -8.20 16.11
N TRP A 9 -4.37 -7.93 15.85
CA TRP A 9 -5.45 -8.28 16.79
C TRP A 9 -6.77 -8.44 16.06
N GLN A 10 -7.68 -9.15 16.67
CA GLN A 10 -9.02 -9.33 16.13
C GLN A 10 -9.91 -8.16 16.56
N THR A 11 -10.61 -7.56 15.60
CA THR A 11 -11.58 -6.52 15.85
C THR A 11 -12.99 -7.12 16.07
N ASN A 12 -13.96 -6.26 16.30
CA ASN A 12 -15.35 -6.69 16.39
C ASN A 12 -15.77 -7.36 15.07
N GLY A 13 -16.45 -8.51 15.19
CA GLY A 13 -16.81 -9.33 14.05
C GLY A 13 -15.68 -10.30 13.70
N ASN A 14 -15.50 -10.57 12.41
CA ASN A 14 -14.55 -11.55 11.91
C ASN A 14 -13.31 -10.91 11.26
N PHE A 15 -13.06 -9.62 11.53
CA PHE A 15 -11.93 -8.93 10.94
C PHE A 15 -10.68 -9.08 11.80
N GLN A 16 -9.55 -9.24 11.13
CA GLN A 16 -8.24 -9.20 11.74
C GLN A 16 -7.55 -7.91 11.32
N GLU A 17 -7.02 -7.17 12.29
CA GLU A 17 -6.27 -5.95 12.03
C GLU A 17 -4.78 -6.20 12.14
N TYR A 18 -4.03 -5.63 11.20
CA TYR A 18 -2.57 -5.72 11.15
C TYR A 18 -1.99 -4.33 11.08
N VAL A 19 -0.90 -4.11 11.79
CA VAL A 19 -0.09 -2.90 11.69
C VAL A 19 1.38 -3.27 11.52
N GLY A 20 2.10 -2.49 10.76
CA GLY A 20 3.52 -2.73 10.56
C GLY A 20 4.10 -1.81 9.49
N THR A 21 5.11 -2.31 8.82
CA THR A 21 5.80 -1.58 7.76
C THR A 21 5.80 -2.39 6.47
N LEU A 22 5.92 -1.69 5.34
CA LEU A 22 6.05 -2.33 4.04
C LEU A 22 7.51 -2.35 3.61
N THR A 23 7.99 -3.50 3.20
CA THR A 23 9.26 -3.63 2.50
C THR A 23 8.98 -3.54 1.01
N ILE A 24 9.54 -2.53 0.37
CA ILE A 24 9.34 -2.27 -1.05
C ILE A 24 10.63 -2.55 -1.78
N THR A 25 10.56 -3.44 -2.74
CA THR A 25 11.70 -3.83 -3.57
C THR A 25 11.31 -3.76 -5.03
N GLY A 26 12.27 -3.42 -5.89
CA GLY A 26 12.06 -3.41 -7.33
C GLY A 26 11.36 -2.16 -7.83
N THR A 27 10.62 -2.30 -8.89
CA THR A 27 10.00 -1.21 -9.62
C THR A 27 8.48 -1.24 -9.49
N TYR A 28 7.87 -0.08 -9.68
CA TYR A 28 6.42 0.06 -9.61
C TYR A 28 5.76 -0.47 -10.89
N THR A 29 4.65 -1.18 -10.74
CA THR A 29 3.83 -1.65 -11.85
C THR A 29 2.59 -0.78 -12.00
N THR A 30 2.32 -0.26 -13.19
CA THR A 30 1.08 0.48 -13.46
C THR A 30 -0.13 -0.39 -13.13
N GLY A 31 -1.07 0.18 -12.39
CA GLY A 31 -2.21 -0.56 -11.86
C GLY A 31 -2.02 -1.07 -10.44
N GLY A 32 -0.85 -0.84 -9.87
CA GLY A 32 -0.55 -1.15 -8.48
C GLY A 32 0.27 -2.41 -8.29
N ASP A 33 0.88 -2.51 -7.12
CA ASP A 33 1.66 -3.68 -6.71
C ASP A 33 0.89 -4.50 -5.68
N ALA A 34 1.00 -5.81 -5.78
CA ALA A 34 0.48 -6.71 -4.76
C ALA A 34 1.33 -6.64 -3.50
N ILE A 35 0.70 -6.81 -2.34
CA ILE A 35 1.39 -6.88 -1.07
C ILE A 35 1.29 -8.31 -0.54
N ASP A 36 2.43 -8.88 -0.19
CA ASP A 36 2.47 -10.17 0.50
C ASP A 36 2.32 -9.93 1.99
N PHE A 37 1.17 -10.29 2.54
CA PHE A 37 0.88 -10.20 3.98
C PHE A 37 1.21 -11.49 4.73
N GLY A 38 1.69 -12.51 4.03
CA GLY A 38 1.97 -13.80 4.64
C GLY A 38 0.73 -14.61 5.01
N SER A 39 -0.44 -14.19 4.55
CA SER A 39 -1.70 -14.90 4.80
C SER A 39 -2.55 -14.95 3.53
N ASN A 40 -3.56 -15.81 3.54
CA ASN A 40 -4.51 -15.92 2.43
C ASN A 40 -5.74 -15.04 2.62
N GLU A 41 -5.74 -14.18 3.63
CA GLU A 41 -6.86 -13.29 3.90
C GLU A 41 -6.97 -12.23 2.82
N ARG A 42 -8.21 -11.92 2.46
CA ARG A 42 -8.50 -10.80 1.57
C ARG A 42 -8.52 -9.53 2.40
N MET A 43 -7.69 -8.57 2.05
CA MET A 43 -7.67 -7.28 2.75
C MET A 43 -8.81 -6.40 2.24
N ARG A 44 -9.63 -5.92 3.17
CA ARG A 44 -10.75 -5.02 2.88
C ARG A 44 -10.30 -3.57 2.82
N VAL A 45 -9.42 -3.20 3.72
CA VAL A 45 -8.88 -1.84 3.81
C VAL A 45 -7.39 -1.94 4.07
N VAL A 46 -6.63 -1.16 3.35
CA VAL A 46 -5.20 -0.96 3.61
C VAL A 46 -4.92 0.53 3.57
N SER A 47 -4.46 1.07 4.68
CA SER A 47 -4.04 2.47 4.79
C SER A 47 -2.53 2.52 4.92
N VAL A 48 -1.90 3.31 4.08
CA VAL A 48 -0.44 3.46 4.05
C VAL A 48 -0.10 4.94 4.12
N SER A 49 0.94 5.29 4.86
CA SER A 49 1.41 6.67 4.93
C SER A 49 2.92 6.73 5.04
N GLY A 50 3.49 7.78 4.46
CA GLY A 50 4.90 8.08 4.56
C GLY A 50 5.58 8.34 3.23
N LYS A 51 6.79 8.84 3.31
CA LYS A 51 7.73 9.01 2.19
C LYS A 51 7.26 9.95 1.07
N GLY A 52 6.23 10.78 1.33
CA GLY A 52 5.79 11.79 0.35
C GLY A 52 4.91 11.25 -0.77
N TYR A 53 4.51 10.01 -0.72
CA TYR A 53 3.56 9.43 -1.66
C TYR A 53 2.14 9.48 -1.11
N VAL A 54 1.16 9.49 -2.02
CA VAL A 54 -0.25 9.23 -1.70
C VAL A 54 -0.55 7.80 -2.12
N TRP A 55 -1.17 7.03 -1.23
CA TRP A 55 -1.38 5.61 -1.41
C TRP A 55 -2.87 5.33 -1.50
N GLU A 56 -3.25 4.42 -2.38
CA GLU A 56 -4.64 3.98 -2.55
C GLU A 56 -4.71 2.47 -2.63
N TRP A 57 -5.67 1.90 -1.91
CA TRP A 57 -5.88 0.46 -1.92
C TRP A 57 -6.98 0.09 -2.91
N ASP A 58 -6.63 -0.76 -3.89
CA ASP A 58 -7.60 -1.35 -4.80
C ASP A 58 -8.06 -2.69 -4.24
N GLN A 59 -9.20 -2.67 -3.57
CA GLN A 59 -9.74 -3.87 -2.92
C GLN A 59 -10.11 -4.95 -3.93
N ALA A 60 -10.63 -4.58 -5.09
CA ALA A 60 -11.09 -5.54 -6.09
C ALA A 60 -9.92 -6.40 -6.61
N ASN A 61 -8.79 -5.77 -6.85
CA ASN A 61 -7.60 -6.43 -7.39
C ASN A 61 -6.55 -6.75 -6.32
N GLN A 62 -6.77 -6.32 -5.07
CA GLN A 62 -5.83 -6.52 -3.96
C GLN A 62 -4.44 -5.96 -4.28
N LYS A 63 -4.41 -4.71 -4.75
CA LYS A 63 -3.18 -4.03 -5.13
C LYS A 63 -3.10 -2.65 -4.49
N LEU A 64 -1.89 -2.22 -4.20
CA LEU A 64 -1.61 -0.90 -3.67
C LEU A 64 -1.11 0.01 -4.79
N LEU A 65 -1.81 1.13 -4.98
CA LEU A 65 -1.44 2.13 -5.96
C LEU A 65 -0.64 3.25 -5.30
N MET A 66 0.32 3.79 -6.04
CA MET A 66 1.15 4.89 -5.61
C MET A 66 0.93 6.10 -6.50
N TYR A 67 0.71 7.25 -5.87
CA TYR A 67 0.56 8.53 -6.55
C TYR A 67 1.58 9.52 -5.99
N ARG A 68 2.02 10.41 -6.82
CA ARG A 68 3.04 11.38 -6.45
C ARG A 68 2.75 12.72 -7.11
N ASP A 69 2.92 13.81 -6.36
CA ASP A 69 2.91 15.14 -6.93
C ASP A 69 4.12 15.30 -7.83
N ASN A 70 3.88 15.67 -9.08
CA ASN A 70 4.93 15.91 -10.08
C ASN A 70 5.36 17.37 -10.14
N GLY A 71 4.92 18.20 -9.19
CA GLY A 71 5.22 19.61 -9.16
C GLY A 71 4.35 20.46 -10.06
N THR A 72 3.36 19.90 -10.72
CA THR A 72 2.44 20.62 -11.59
C THR A 72 1.26 21.13 -10.77
N ALA A 73 1.09 22.44 -10.71
CA ALA A 73 -0.02 23.07 -10.00
C ALA A 73 -1.30 23.02 -10.85
N THR A 74 -1.97 21.89 -10.86
CA THR A 74 -3.25 21.73 -11.56
C THR A 74 -4.31 21.24 -10.59
N ALA A 75 -5.58 21.45 -10.93
CA ALA A 75 -6.71 20.91 -10.16
C ALA A 75 -7.01 19.44 -10.49
N ALA A 76 -6.20 18.81 -11.30
CA ALA A 76 -6.36 17.41 -11.66
C ALA A 76 -5.94 16.48 -10.52
N ALA A 77 -6.41 15.23 -10.58
CA ALA A 77 -5.97 14.20 -9.65
C ALA A 77 -4.46 13.99 -9.76
N LEU A 78 -3.83 13.54 -8.65
CA LEU A 78 -2.41 13.25 -8.65
C LEU A 78 -2.09 12.13 -9.64
N PRO A 79 -1.00 12.25 -10.41
CA PRO A 79 -0.62 11.19 -11.32
C PRO A 79 -0.11 9.97 -10.56
N GLN A 80 -0.41 8.79 -11.09
CA GLN A 80 0.19 7.56 -10.61
C GLN A 80 1.70 7.56 -10.88
N VAL A 81 2.46 6.90 -10.00
CA VAL A 81 3.90 6.71 -10.21
C VAL A 81 4.11 5.98 -11.54
N ALA A 82 5.13 6.42 -12.28
CA ALA A 82 5.40 5.85 -13.59
C ALA A 82 5.68 4.35 -13.52
N ASN A 83 5.24 3.63 -14.55
CA ASN A 83 5.52 2.20 -14.67
C ASN A 83 7.03 1.96 -14.70
N ALA A 84 7.48 0.92 -14.01
CA ALA A 84 8.89 0.54 -13.87
C ALA A 84 9.75 1.58 -13.14
N ALA A 85 9.17 2.58 -12.50
CA ALA A 85 9.93 3.49 -11.65
C ALA A 85 10.46 2.76 -10.42
N ASP A 86 11.70 3.04 -10.04
CA ASP A 86 12.28 2.50 -8.81
C ASP A 86 11.64 3.19 -7.61
N HIS A 87 10.98 2.42 -6.77
CA HIS A 87 10.29 2.94 -5.59
C HIS A 87 10.84 2.40 -4.27
N THR A 88 12.05 1.83 -4.29
CA THR A 88 12.66 1.27 -3.09
C THR A 88 12.89 2.32 -1.99
N ALA A 89 13.02 3.59 -2.36
CA ALA A 89 13.13 4.68 -1.40
C ALA A 89 11.88 4.85 -0.51
N ALA A 90 10.74 4.31 -0.93
CA ALA A 90 9.52 4.31 -0.13
C ALA A 90 9.46 3.16 0.88
N SER A 91 10.46 2.26 0.89
CA SER A 91 10.49 1.14 1.82
C SER A 91 10.49 1.61 3.27
N GLY A 92 9.79 0.90 4.13
CA GLY A 92 9.67 1.25 5.54
C GLY A 92 8.47 2.14 5.86
N VAL A 93 7.60 2.44 4.91
CA VAL A 93 6.35 3.16 5.20
C VAL A 93 5.46 2.33 6.11
N THR A 94 4.69 3.01 6.96
CA THR A 94 3.78 2.32 7.88
C THR A 94 2.46 1.98 7.20
N PHE A 95 1.89 0.86 7.59
CA PHE A 95 0.57 0.48 7.10
C PHE A 95 -0.33 0.00 8.22
N ARG A 96 -1.62 0.05 7.96
CA ARG A 96 -2.68 -0.55 8.74
C ARG A 96 -3.62 -1.26 7.80
N ALA A 97 -3.94 -2.52 8.07
CA ALA A 97 -4.78 -3.33 7.19
C ALA A 97 -5.85 -4.06 7.99
N LEU A 98 -7.03 -4.20 7.38
CA LEU A 98 -8.13 -5.01 7.89
C LEU A 98 -8.41 -6.11 6.89
N GLY A 99 -8.33 -7.35 7.34
CA GLY A 99 -8.58 -8.53 6.53
C GLY A 99 -9.63 -9.45 7.13
N GLN A 100 -10.15 -10.31 6.30
CA GLN A 100 -11.13 -11.29 6.72
C GLN A 100 -10.88 -12.64 6.04
#